data_3b987fea6fe7edb0e8f139e60b611264
#
_entry.id   3b987fea6fe7edb0e8f139e60b611264
#
_cell.length_a   1.000
_cell.length_b   1.000
_cell.length_c   1.000
_cell.angle_alpha   90.00
_cell.angle_beta   90.00
_cell.angle_gamma   90.00
#
_symmetry.space_group_name_H-M   'P 1'
#
loop_
_entity.id
_entity.type
_entity.pdbx_description
1 polymer ?
#
loop_
_entity_poly.entity_id
_entity_poly.type
_entity_poly.pdbx_seq_one_letter_code
_entity_poly.pdbx_strand_id
1 'polypeptide(L)'
;MDNIRIQTITGQDIEKCRELCNELMALQKSLANIHPEAFDSMNFDTRMKKSYESAERSHVAVAFDGDIPIGYVFSTIDLVTEDHRHVLPDWAPKGGQGFYPDWLQLPQYVGCLNNLYLRLEYRHSYLGKKLLDIALNWLESFDDTKISLVFISNGNNGALKFYKKNNFLFSHEVFEGFITAMCRFR
;
A
#
# COMPACT_ATOMS: atom_id res chain seq x y z
N MET A 1 0.64 -26.61 5.40
CA MET A 1 0.25 -25.20 5.67
C MET A 1 -0.19 -25.00 7.15
N ASP A 2 0.16 -25.93 8.02
CA ASP A 2 -0.41 -26.00 9.38
C ASP A 2 0.23 -25.05 10.42
N ASN A 3 1.19 -24.22 10.02
CA ASN A 3 1.90 -23.33 10.94
C ASN A 3 1.88 -21.84 10.55
N ILE A 4 0.92 -21.44 9.68
CA ILE A 4 0.80 -20.04 9.26
C ILE A 4 -0.03 -19.28 10.28
N ARG A 5 0.57 -18.24 10.88
CA ARG A 5 -0.11 -17.29 11.76
C ARG A 5 -0.03 -15.87 11.18
N ILE A 6 -1.01 -15.03 11.50
CA ILE A 6 -0.95 -13.60 11.19
C ILE A 6 -0.96 -12.85 12.53
N GLN A 7 -0.08 -11.87 12.64
CA GLN A 7 0.10 -11.07 13.84
C GLN A 7 0.17 -9.59 13.49
N THR A 8 -0.58 -8.76 14.22
CA THR A 8 -0.40 -7.31 14.20
C THR A 8 0.88 -6.96 14.97
N ILE A 9 1.70 -6.09 14.38
CA ILE A 9 2.97 -5.64 14.95
C ILE A 9 3.02 -4.12 15.03
N THR A 10 3.81 -3.59 15.97
CA THR A 10 3.94 -2.15 16.21
C THR A 10 5.37 -1.79 16.62
N GLY A 11 5.70 -0.50 16.60
CA GLY A 11 6.98 0.02 17.04
C GLY A 11 8.16 -0.58 16.29
N GLN A 12 9.18 -1.03 17.01
CA GLN A 12 10.39 -1.59 16.39
C GLN A 12 10.15 -2.93 15.67
N ASP A 13 9.06 -3.63 15.98
CA ASP A 13 8.73 -4.89 15.33
C ASP A 13 8.46 -4.75 13.82
N ILE A 14 8.21 -3.54 13.31
CA ILE A 14 8.07 -3.29 11.87
C ILE A 14 9.32 -3.68 11.08
N GLU A 15 10.48 -3.75 11.72
CA GLU A 15 11.73 -4.25 11.11
C GLU A 15 11.59 -5.67 10.55
N LYS A 16 10.66 -6.48 11.04
CA LYS A 16 10.31 -7.80 10.48
C LYS A 16 9.78 -7.72 9.03
N CYS A 17 9.33 -6.53 8.60
CA CYS A 17 8.88 -6.29 7.22
C CYS A 17 10.00 -5.85 6.28
N ARG A 18 11.22 -5.58 6.77
CA ARG A 18 12.32 -5.01 5.98
C ARG A 18 12.60 -5.78 4.69
N GLU A 19 12.84 -7.07 4.82
CA GLU A 19 13.15 -7.93 3.68
C GLU A 19 11.96 -7.99 2.71
N LEU A 20 10.75 -8.22 3.22
CA LEU A 20 9.53 -8.29 2.41
C LEU A 20 9.23 -6.98 1.68
N CYS A 21 9.47 -5.83 2.31
CA CYS A 21 9.30 -4.53 1.67
C CYS A 21 10.31 -4.33 0.54
N ASN A 22 11.58 -4.70 0.75
CA ASN A 22 12.61 -4.61 -0.27
C ASN A 22 12.32 -5.57 -1.45
N GLU A 23 11.85 -6.79 -1.17
CA GLU A 23 11.37 -7.72 -2.20
C GLU A 23 10.21 -7.13 -3.01
N LEU A 24 9.25 -6.47 -2.35
CA LEU A 24 8.14 -5.79 -3.02
C LEU A 24 8.64 -4.67 -3.94
N MET A 25 9.57 -3.83 -3.48
CA MET A 25 10.13 -2.75 -4.30
C MET A 25 10.88 -3.30 -5.52
N ALA A 26 11.68 -4.34 -5.34
CA ALA A 26 12.36 -5.02 -6.44
C ALA A 26 11.37 -5.62 -7.46
N LEU A 27 10.29 -6.24 -6.97
CA LEU A 27 9.23 -6.76 -7.84
C LEU A 27 8.54 -5.63 -8.62
N GLN A 28 8.19 -4.52 -7.97
CA GLN A 28 7.56 -3.38 -8.62
C GLN A 28 8.47 -2.81 -9.72
N LYS A 29 9.76 -2.64 -9.44
CA LYS A 29 10.76 -2.23 -10.45
C LYS A 29 10.78 -3.18 -11.63
N SER A 30 10.81 -4.49 -11.39
CA SER A 30 10.88 -5.50 -12.45
C SER A 30 9.65 -5.54 -13.37
N LEU A 31 8.50 -5.11 -12.86
CA LEU A 31 7.24 -5.09 -13.61
C LEU A 31 6.98 -3.74 -14.29
N ALA A 32 7.62 -2.66 -13.83
CA ALA A 32 7.35 -1.31 -14.30
C ALA A 32 7.82 -1.10 -15.74
N ASN A 33 6.94 -0.53 -16.57
CA ASN A 33 7.24 -0.14 -17.96
C ASN A 33 7.48 1.37 -18.09
N ILE A 34 7.07 2.14 -17.08
CA ILE A 34 7.20 3.60 -17.02
C ILE A 34 8.08 3.91 -15.82
N HIS A 35 9.18 4.61 -16.04
CA HIS A 35 10.12 5.06 -15.00
C HIS A 35 10.54 3.98 -13.98
N PRO A 36 11.01 2.78 -14.40
CA PRO A 36 11.45 1.74 -13.46
C PRO A 36 12.58 2.22 -12.54
N GLU A 37 13.39 3.18 -12.96
CA GLU A 37 14.47 3.79 -12.19
C GLU A 37 13.98 4.54 -10.94
N ALA A 38 12.72 5.00 -10.93
CA ALA A 38 12.12 5.66 -9.75
C ALA A 38 12.06 4.73 -8.53
N PHE A 39 12.08 3.41 -8.74
CA PHE A 39 12.10 2.42 -7.67
C PHE A 39 13.49 2.22 -7.05
N ASP A 40 14.57 2.76 -7.63
CA ASP A 40 15.96 2.54 -7.15
C ASP A 40 16.21 3.11 -5.76
N SER A 41 15.53 4.21 -5.42
CA SER A 41 15.59 4.84 -4.10
C SER A 41 14.57 4.31 -3.10
N MET A 42 13.65 3.42 -3.55
CA MET A 42 12.57 2.91 -2.72
C MET A 42 12.97 1.63 -2.01
N ASN A 43 12.95 1.64 -0.70
CA ASN A 43 13.23 0.51 0.16
C ASN A 43 12.43 0.61 1.47
N PHE A 44 12.66 -0.30 2.38
CA PHE A 44 11.98 -0.29 3.69
C PHE A 44 12.12 1.06 4.41
N ASP A 45 13.34 1.63 4.48
CA ASP A 45 13.58 2.86 5.24
C ASP A 45 12.92 4.08 4.60
N THR A 46 13.00 4.19 3.27
CA THR A 46 12.47 5.35 2.53
C THR A 46 10.96 5.28 2.26
N ARG A 47 10.38 4.07 2.20
CA ARG A 47 8.96 3.89 1.88
C ARG A 47 8.13 3.51 3.11
N MET A 48 8.43 2.35 3.73
CA MET A 48 7.57 1.84 4.79
C MET A 48 7.81 2.52 6.12
N LYS A 49 9.08 2.54 6.59
CA LYS A 49 9.43 3.09 7.90
C LYS A 49 9.07 4.56 8.01
N LYS A 50 9.47 5.36 7.00
CA LYS A 50 9.14 6.79 6.96
C LYS A 50 7.63 7.04 7.01
N SER A 51 6.85 6.30 6.19
CA SER A 51 5.38 6.44 6.19
C SER A 51 4.75 5.97 7.50
N TYR A 52 5.28 4.90 8.12
CA TYR A 52 4.80 4.40 9.41
C TYR A 52 5.02 5.43 10.53
N GLU A 53 6.19 6.05 10.56
CA GLU A 53 6.58 7.03 11.59
C GLU A 53 5.87 8.38 11.43
N SER A 54 5.49 8.76 10.21
CA SER A 54 4.83 10.04 9.92
C SER A 54 3.31 10.00 9.94
N ALA A 55 2.71 8.83 9.81
CA ALA A 55 1.25 8.68 9.74
C ALA A 55 0.57 9.00 11.09
N GLU A 56 -0.60 9.64 11.04
CA GLU A 56 -1.41 9.86 12.25
C GLU A 56 -1.89 8.54 12.86
N ARG A 57 -2.27 7.58 12.00
CA ARG A 57 -2.67 6.23 12.40
C ARG A 57 -2.04 5.23 11.45
N SER A 58 -1.44 4.17 11.99
CA SER A 58 -0.81 3.12 11.19
C SER A 58 -1.15 1.73 11.71
N HIS A 59 -1.19 0.77 10.79
CA HIS A 59 -1.45 -0.64 11.10
C HIS A 59 -0.59 -1.53 10.23
N VAL A 60 0.06 -2.50 10.84
CA VAL A 60 0.87 -3.52 10.17
C VAL A 60 0.46 -4.89 10.64
N ALA A 61 0.12 -5.79 9.73
CA ALA A 61 -0.06 -7.20 10.02
C ALA A 61 0.89 -8.04 9.17
N VAL A 62 1.55 -8.99 9.81
CA VAL A 62 2.55 -9.88 9.19
C VAL A 62 2.08 -11.32 9.26
N ALA A 63 2.16 -12.01 8.15
CA ALA A 63 1.98 -13.45 8.06
C ALA A 63 3.34 -14.15 8.25
N PHE A 64 3.35 -15.16 9.09
CA PHE A 64 4.53 -15.98 9.41
C PHE A 64 4.26 -17.45 9.07
N ASP A 65 5.28 -18.13 8.58
CA ASP A 65 5.36 -19.58 8.55
C ASP A 65 6.41 -20.00 9.60
N GLY A 66 5.95 -20.58 10.72
CA GLY A 66 6.79 -20.64 11.91
C GLY A 66 7.21 -19.25 12.37
N ASP A 67 8.51 -18.97 12.38
CA ASP A 67 9.07 -17.66 12.73
C ASP A 67 9.51 -16.81 11.53
N ILE A 68 9.32 -17.32 10.32
CA ILE A 68 9.74 -16.67 9.08
C ILE A 68 8.62 -15.74 8.57
N PRO A 69 8.84 -14.42 8.41
CA PRO A 69 7.89 -13.54 7.76
C PRO A 69 7.76 -13.91 6.28
N ILE A 70 6.53 -14.16 5.83
CA ILE A 70 6.24 -14.60 4.45
C ILE A 70 5.37 -13.62 3.67
N GLY A 71 4.78 -12.64 4.34
CA GLY A 71 3.98 -11.59 3.74
C GLY A 71 3.50 -10.59 4.77
N TYR A 72 3.03 -9.44 4.31
CA TYR A 72 2.53 -8.39 5.19
C TYR A 72 1.53 -7.49 4.50
N VAL A 73 0.78 -6.77 5.31
CA VAL A 73 -0.02 -5.62 4.89
C VAL A 73 0.31 -4.43 5.78
N PHE A 74 0.44 -3.25 5.18
CA PHE A 74 0.66 -1.98 5.86
C PHE A 74 -0.36 -0.96 5.38
N SER A 75 -1.04 -0.31 6.33
CA SER A 75 -2.06 0.70 6.06
C SER A 75 -1.86 1.90 6.97
N THR A 76 -2.26 3.08 6.48
CA THR A 76 -2.27 4.34 7.22
C THR A 76 -3.60 5.05 7.07
N ILE A 77 -3.89 5.96 8.00
CA ILE A 77 -4.96 6.96 7.91
C ILE A 77 -4.34 8.30 8.26
N ASP A 78 -4.52 9.28 7.39
CA ASP A 78 -3.98 10.63 7.55
C ASP A 78 -5.06 11.67 7.23
N LEU A 79 -5.02 12.81 7.92
CA LEU A 79 -5.81 13.98 7.55
C LEU A 79 -5.22 14.61 6.30
N VAL A 80 -5.92 14.47 5.18
CA VAL A 80 -5.51 15.06 3.90
C VAL A 80 -6.14 16.43 3.74
N THR A 81 -5.32 17.43 3.40
CA THR A 81 -5.73 18.81 3.11
C THR A 81 -5.40 19.18 1.67
N GLU A 82 -5.84 20.36 1.21
CA GLU A 82 -5.52 20.83 -0.15
C GLU A 82 -4.01 20.93 -0.41
N ASP A 83 -3.21 21.28 0.61
CA ASP A 83 -1.75 21.36 0.46
C ASP A 83 -1.15 20.00 0.07
N HIS A 84 -1.70 18.89 0.59
CA HIS A 84 -1.25 17.53 0.26
C HIS A 84 -1.50 17.14 -1.19
N ARG A 85 -2.47 17.76 -1.87
CA ARG A 85 -2.76 17.51 -3.29
C ARG A 85 -1.60 17.87 -4.20
N HIS A 86 -0.79 18.84 -3.79
CA HIS A 86 0.32 19.39 -4.55
C HIS A 86 1.70 18.89 -4.10
N VAL A 87 1.74 18.05 -3.06
CA VAL A 87 3.00 17.47 -2.59
C VAL A 87 3.47 16.40 -3.56
N LEU A 88 4.66 16.62 -4.12
CA LEU A 88 5.34 15.65 -4.96
C LEU A 88 6.55 15.10 -4.19
N PRO A 89 6.63 13.78 -3.98
CA PRO A 89 7.83 13.16 -3.44
C PRO A 89 9.04 13.40 -4.37
N ASP A 90 10.24 13.47 -3.81
CA ASP A 90 11.47 13.70 -4.57
C ASP A 90 11.70 12.67 -5.70
N TRP A 91 11.18 11.46 -5.52
CA TRP A 91 11.26 10.37 -6.50
C TRP A 91 10.17 10.43 -7.59
N ALA A 92 9.15 11.30 -7.43
CA ALA A 92 8.01 11.32 -8.35
C ALA A 92 8.41 11.88 -9.70
N PRO A 93 7.96 11.27 -10.81
CA PRO A 93 8.04 11.87 -12.14
C PRO A 93 7.35 13.24 -12.14
N LYS A 94 7.95 14.20 -12.85
CA LYS A 94 7.36 15.54 -13.01
C LYS A 94 6.20 15.46 -13.99
N GLY A 95 5.04 15.95 -13.58
CA GLY A 95 3.83 16.06 -14.40
C GLY A 95 2.67 15.17 -13.94
N GLY A 96 1.52 15.37 -14.55
CA GLY A 96 0.31 14.62 -14.27
C GLY A 96 -0.35 14.93 -12.92
N GLN A 97 -1.44 14.21 -12.63
CA GLN A 97 -2.18 14.30 -11.37
C GLN A 97 -1.38 13.64 -10.24
N GLY A 98 -1.42 14.24 -9.04
CA GLY A 98 -0.78 13.71 -7.83
C GLY A 98 -1.57 12.55 -7.20
N PHE A 99 -1.23 12.22 -5.95
CA PHE A 99 -1.83 11.09 -5.24
C PHE A 99 -3.31 11.26 -4.92
N TYR A 100 -3.79 12.50 -4.75
CA TYR A 100 -5.18 12.77 -4.36
C TYR A 100 -5.95 13.37 -5.54
N PRO A 101 -7.06 12.73 -5.97
CA PRO A 101 -7.81 13.16 -7.14
C PRO A 101 -8.59 14.45 -6.88
N ASP A 102 -8.87 15.21 -7.95
CA ASP A 102 -9.57 16.51 -7.88
C ASP A 102 -11.01 16.38 -7.35
N TRP A 103 -11.66 15.22 -7.58
CA TRP A 103 -13.01 14.96 -7.06
C TRP A 103 -13.06 14.71 -5.55
N LEU A 104 -11.91 14.45 -4.90
CA LEU A 104 -11.84 14.21 -3.46
C LEU A 104 -12.07 15.52 -2.71
N GLN A 105 -13.12 15.57 -1.90
CA GLN A 105 -13.41 16.74 -1.07
C GLN A 105 -12.45 16.78 0.14
N LEU A 106 -11.73 17.88 0.30
CA LEU A 106 -10.76 18.08 1.36
C LEU A 106 -11.17 19.28 2.25
N PRO A 107 -10.80 19.33 3.55
CA PRO A 107 -10.01 18.30 4.24
C PRO A 107 -10.86 17.09 4.66
N GLN A 108 -10.25 15.88 4.63
CA GLN A 108 -10.85 14.68 5.22
C GLN A 108 -9.80 13.62 5.58
N TYR A 109 -10.16 12.69 6.46
CA TYR A 109 -9.35 11.51 6.72
C TYR A 109 -9.43 10.54 5.54
N VAL A 110 -8.26 10.14 5.04
CA VAL A 110 -8.13 9.21 3.93
C VAL A 110 -7.34 8.00 4.39
N GLY A 111 -7.92 6.82 4.22
CA GLY A 111 -7.22 5.56 4.42
C GLY A 111 -6.31 5.26 3.22
N CYS A 112 -5.14 4.71 3.47
CA CYS A 112 -4.25 4.22 2.43
C CYS A 112 -3.82 2.79 2.74
N LEU A 113 -4.03 1.89 1.78
CA LEU A 113 -3.42 0.57 1.79
C LEU A 113 -2.07 0.70 1.09
N ASN A 114 -1.01 0.99 1.88
CA ASN A 114 0.31 1.34 1.37
C ASN A 114 1.04 0.17 0.73
N ASN A 115 1.02 -0.99 1.40
CA ASN A 115 1.67 -2.20 0.92
C ASN A 115 0.82 -3.42 1.24
N LEU A 116 0.76 -4.35 0.30
CA LEU A 116 0.34 -5.73 0.51
C LEU A 116 1.27 -6.62 -0.31
N TYR A 117 2.03 -7.44 0.37
CA TYR A 117 2.99 -8.34 -0.27
C TYR A 117 2.92 -9.74 0.33
N LEU A 118 3.10 -10.72 -0.53
CA LEU A 118 3.19 -12.13 -0.17
C LEU A 118 4.24 -12.78 -1.07
N ARG A 119 5.17 -13.52 -0.48
CA ARG A 119 6.17 -14.29 -1.24
C ARG A 119 5.49 -15.22 -2.23
N LEU A 120 6.13 -15.44 -3.37
CA LEU A 120 5.54 -16.07 -4.54
C LEU A 120 4.96 -17.46 -4.23
N GLU A 121 5.67 -18.26 -3.46
CA GLU A 121 5.31 -19.62 -3.08
C GLU A 121 4.04 -19.71 -2.20
N TYR A 122 3.68 -18.58 -1.55
CA TYR A 122 2.46 -18.49 -0.72
C TYR A 122 1.30 -17.80 -1.44
N ARG A 123 1.51 -17.34 -2.68
CA ARG A 123 0.44 -16.75 -3.50
C ARG A 123 -0.54 -17.83 -3.95
N HIS A 124 -1.69 -17.37 -4.46
CA HIS A 124 -2.82 -18.23 -4.85
C HIS A 124 -3.42 -19.07 -3.70
N SER A 125 -2.94 -18.83 -2.48
CA SER A 125 -3.60 -19.23 -1.25
C SER A 125 -4.61 -18.15 -0.82
N TYR A 126 -5.48 -18.49 0.13
CA TYR A 126 -6.41 -17.50 0.69
C TYR A 126 -5.72 -16.42 1.56
N LEU A 127 -4.40 -16.51 1.74
CA LEU A 127 -3.63 -15.68 2.67
C LEU A 127 -3.58 -14.19 2.26
N GLY A 128 -3.43 -13.91 0.96
CA GLY A 128 -3.47 -12.52 0.47
C GLY A 128 -4.83 -11.84 0.74
N LYS A 129 -5.93 -12.60 0.61
CA LYS A 129 -7.26 -12.10 0.95
C LYS A 129 -7.40 -11.87 2.45
N LYS A 130 -6.89 -12.77 3.31
CA LYS A 130 -6.90 -12.57 4.76
C LYS A 130 -6.16 -11.32 5.20
N LEU A 131 -4.97 -11.06 4.63
CA LEU A 131 -4.21 -9.84 4.90
C LEU A 131 -4.99 -8.59 4.47
N LEU A 132 -5.60 -8.62 3.29
CA LEU A 132 -6.45 -7.54 2.82
C LEU A 132 -7.65 -7.30 3.75
N ASP A 133 -8.34 -8.36 4.18
CA ASP A 133 -9.50 -8.24 5.08
C ASP A 133 -9.11 -7.62 6.43
N ILE A 134 -7.95 -7.99 6.97
CA ILE A 134 -7.43 -7.38 8.21
C ILE A 134 -7.21 -5.88 8.02
N ALA A 135 -6.58 -5.48 6.91
CA ALA A 135 -6.36 -4.07 6.59
C ALA A 135 -7.68 -3.30 6.42
N LEU A 136 -8.64 -3.85 5.67
CA LEU A 136 -9.93 -3.23 5.44
C LEU A 136 -10.74 -3.10 6.74
N ASN A 137 -10.78 -4.14 7.57
CA ASN A 137 -11.47 -4.09 8.86
C ASN A 137 -10.87 -3.00 9.76
N TRP A 138 -9.55 -2.83 9.76
CA TRP A 138 -8.89 -1.78 10.51
C TRP A 138 -9.22 -0.39 9.93
N LEU A 139 -9.11 -0.18 8.63
CA LEU A 139 -9.45 1.08 7.97
C LEU A 139 -10.93 1.48 8.20
N GLU A 140 -11.83 0.51 8.10
CA GLU A 140 -13.27 0.70 8.28
C GLU A 140 -13.71 0.82 9.75
N SER A 141 -12.82 0.57 10.72
CA SER A 141 -13.13 0.75 12.15
C SER A 141 -13.19 2.20 12.59
N PHE A 142 -12.71 3.14 11.76
CA PHE A 142 -12.70 4.57 12.05
C PHE A 142 -13.85 5.28 11.32
N ASP A 143 -14.80 5.82 12.08
CA ASP A 143 -16.00 6.46 11.52
C ASP A 143 -15.72 7.74 10.71
N ASP A 144 -14.58 8.39 10.95
CA ASP A 144 -14.12 9.57 10.24
C ASP A 144 -13.44 9.25 8.89
N THR A 145 -13.14 7.97 8.60
CA THR A 145 -12.51 7.52 7.36
C THR A 145 -13.56 6.92 6.42
N LYS A 146 -13.93 7.65 5.36
CA LYS A 146 -14.99 7.24 4.42
C LYS A 146 -14.46 6.66 3.11
N ILE A 147 -13.18 6.86 2.83
CA ILE A 147 -12.52 6.40 1.62
C ILE A 147 -11.17 5.80 1.94
N SER A 148 -10.83 4.75 1.22
CA SER A 148 -9.51 4.14 1.22
C SER A 148 -8.95 4.09 -0.20
N LEU A 149 -7.68 4.46 -0.35
CA LEU A 149 -6.93 4.43 -1.59
C LEU A 149 -5.91 3.29 -1.57
N VAL A 150 -5.59 2.78 -2.73
CA VAL A 150 -4.43 1.92 -2.99
C VAL A 150 -3.73 2.39 -4.25
N PHE A 151 -2.41 2.43 -4.21
CA PHE A 151 -1.55 2.89 -5.29
C PHE A 151 -0.76 1.72 -5.88
N ILE A 152 -1.03 1.43 -7.15
CA ILE A 152 -0.51 0.24 -7.83
C ILE A 152 0.48 0.70 -8.89
N SER A 153 1.73 0.25 -8.81
CA SER A 153 2.76 0.55 -9.78
C SER A 153 2.36 0.06 -11.18
N ASN A 154 2.74 0.82 -12.20
CA ASN A 154 2.52 0.42 -13.58
C ASN A 154 3.12 -0.97 -13.87
N GLY A 155 2.51 -1.71 -14.79
CA GLY A 155 2.90 -3.08 -15.10
C GLY A 155 2.40 -4.15 -14.13
N ASN A 156 1.96 -3.80 -12.90
CA ASN A 156 1.47 -4.78 -11.93
C ASN A 156 0.00 -5.16 -12.15
N ASN A 157 -0.26 -5.81 -13.29
CA ASN A 157 -1.60 -6.26 -13.68
C ASN A 157 -2.21 -7.27 -12.70
N GLY A 158 -1.37 -8.02 -11.98
CA GLY A 158 -1.82 -8.96 -10.96
C GLY A 158 -2.48 -8.24 -9.79
N ALA A 159 -1.85 -7.18 -9.29
CA ALA A 159 -2.41 -6.35 -8.23
C ALA A 159 -3.69 -5.64 -8.67
N LEU A 160 -3.74 -5.08 -9.89
CA LEU A 160 -4.94 -4.47 -10.44
C LEU A 160 -6.14 -5.43 -10.43
N LYS A 161 -5.95 -6.65 -10.94
CA LYS A 161 -6.98 -7.68 -10.94
C LYS A 161 -7.41 -8.08 -9.52
N PHE A 162 -6.45 -8.19 -8.60
CA PHE A 162 -6.71 -8.55 -7.22
C PHE A 162 -7.58 -7.50 -6.52
N TYR A 163 -7.21 -6.21 -6.60
CA TYR A 163 -7.98 -5.14 -5.97
C TYR A 163 -9.34 -4.94 -6.61
N LYS A 164 -9.45 -5.02 -7.95
CA LYS A 164 -10.73 -4.97 -8.65
C LYS A 164 -11.68 -6.07 -8.18
N LYS A 165 -11.18 -7.31 -8.01
CA LYS A 165 -11.97 -8.43 -7.49
C LYS A 165 -12.42 -8.22 -6.04
N ASN A 166 -11.75 -7.35 -5.28
CA ASN A 166 -12.05 -7.00 -3.90
C ASN A 166 -12.77 -5.65 -3.77
N ASN A 167 -13.55 -5.24 -4.79
CA ASN A 167 -14.42 -4.06 -4.79
C ASN A 167 -13.67 -2.72 -4.71
N PHE A 168 -12.42 -2.66 -5.14
CA PHE A 168 -11.78 -1.40 -5.43
C PHE A 168 -12.14 -0.94 -6.84
N LEU A 169 -12.49 0.33 -6.97
CA LEU A 169 -12.81 0.98 -8.24
C LEU A 169 -11.61 1.80 -8.73
N PHE A 170 -11.47 1.94 -10.03
CA PHE A 170 -10.49 2.86 -10.60
C PHE A 170 -10.79 4.29 -10.13
N SER A 171 -9.77 5.00 -9.68
CA SER A 171 -9.86 6.39 -9.24
C SER A 171 -9.25 7.33 -10.29
N HIS A 172 -7.95 7.26 -10.50
CA HIS A 172 -7.21 8.09 -11.45
C HIS A 172 -5.82 7.52 -11.72
N GLU A 173 -5.16 8.06 -12.72
CA GLU A 173 -3.74 7.85 -12.96
C GLU A 173 -2.91 8.90 -12.23
N VAL A 174 -1.85 8.46 -11.57
CA VAL A 174 -0.92 9.31 -10.81
C VAL A 174 0.37 9.43 -11.62
N PHE A 175 0.87 10.65 -11.78
CA PHE A 175 2.12 10.95 -12.48
C PHE A 175 2.16 10.31 -13.88
N GLU A 176 1.18 10.66 -14.73
CA GLU A 176 1.12 10.21 -16.14
C GLU A 176 1.16 8.69 -16.31
N GLY A 177 0.48 7.96 -15.40
CA GLY A 177 0.37 6.49 -15.46
C GLY A 177 1.54 5.74 -14.79
N PHE A 178 2.43 6.45 -14.10
CA PHE A 178 3.44 5.79 -13.26
C PHE A 178 2.80 4.91 -12.19
N ILE A 179 1.66 5.36 -11.63
CA ILE A 179 0.84 4.64 -10.67
C ILE A 179 -0.62 4.68 -11.10
N THR A 180 -1.33 3.59 -10.94
CA THR A 180 -2.80 3.54 -10.98
C THR A 180 -3.35 3.60 -9.57
N ALA A 181 -4.14 4.63 -9.27
CA ALA A 181 -4.87 4.73 -8.01
C ALA A 181 -6.23 4.04 -8.13
N MET A 182 -6.57 3.24 -7.14
CA MET A 182 -7.90 2.68 -6.97
C MET A 182 -8.46 3.11 -5.61
N CYS A 183 -9.79 3.22 -5.51
CA CYS A 183 -10.48 3.63 -4.31
C CYS A 183 -11.54 2.63 -3.89
N ARG A 184 -11.85 2.63 -2.60
CA ARG A 184 -12.97 1.91 -2.00
C ARG A 184 -13.67 2.85 -1.03
N PHE A 185 -14.98 2.98 -1.18
CA PHE A 185 -15.85 3.73 -0.26
C PHE A 185 -16.40 2.78 0.80
N ARG A 186 -16.55 3.30 2.01
CA ARG A 186 -17.19 2.62 3.13
C ARG A 186 -18.71 2.68 3.00
#